data_742eb13b5778f387dabd89f69eb50207
#
_entry.id   742eb13b5778f387dabd89f69eb50207
#
_cell.length_a   1.000
_cell.length_b   1.000
_cell.length_c   1.000
_cell.angle_alpha   90.00
_cell.angle_beta   90.00
_cell.angle_gamma   90.00
#
_symmetry.space_group_name_H-M   'P 1'
#
loop_
_entity.id
_entity.type
_entity.pdbx_description
1 polymer ?
#
loop_
_entity_poly.entity_id
_entity_poly.type
_entity_poly.pdbx_seq_one_letter_code
_entity_poly.pdbx_strand_id
1 'polypeptide(L)'
;MKVYKAFAFLSIFIILFYNCSLPTDDEVKGDSEGEDTVTSELPWEGEMDKFTINSKEGIHLNDPYEDAGTAYVTIPSTSVKNTRWEFGVHLTFNPSANNYARFYLTSSSNILSENLNGYYIQIGGAKDNVTLYRQNGDQSKLLASGRELMKGDSSPKLYIKVERDNNGYWTFWTRRESENEYVKEKQIKDTDIQTSRYCGIYCIYTKTRCKGFTFHHIQLSNNVETDTTPDETPDHPGTDIPDNPNTPELPKDVRGMLLFNEIMYNNATDGAEYIEIYNPTEQAIILPVLYLYKMYKDGTIYNTTILQNESPSIPLTISAKAYLCFTKYFNRIVQKHKVGGENIIIIPNFPALNNDGGYLALSSSKDRKSVV
;
A
#
# COMPACT_ATOMS: atom_id res chain seq x y z
N MET A 1 -48.12 -7.06 0.15
CA MET A 1 -47.22 -7.00 -1.01
C MET A 1 -47.30 -5.56 -1.56
N LYS A 2 -46.40 -4.69 -1.12
CA LYS A 2 -46.33 -3.29 -1.55
C LYS A 2 -45.07 -3.12 -2.41
N VAL A 3 -45.30 -2.81 -3.68
CA VAL A 3 -44.29 -2.54 -4.71
C VAL A 3 -43.89 -1.09 -4.56
N TYR A 4 -42.61 -0.81 -4.26
CA TYR A 4 -42.07 0.54 -4.35
C TYR A 4 -41.44 0.76 -5.72
N LYS A 5 -41.98 1.70 -6.47
CA LYS A 5 -41.41 2.21 -7.71
C LYS A 5 -40.34 3.24 -7.34
N ALA A 6 -39.07 2.98 -7.70
CA ALA A 6 -38.01 3.97 -7.61
C ALA A 6 -38.12 4.95 -8.78
N PHE A 7 -38.32 6.23 -8.46
CA PHE A 7 -38.17 7.33 -9.39
C PHE A 7 -36.75 7.85 -9.34
N ALA A 8 -36.07 7.83 -10.48
CA ALA A 8 -34.77 8.49 -10.64
C ALA A 8 -35.01 10.01 -10.70
N PHE A 9 -34.62 10.73 -9.66
CA PHE A 9 -34.53 12.19 -9.68
C PHE A 9 -33.08 12.60 -9.94
N LEU A 10 -32.89 13.29 -11.04
CA LEU A 10 -31.67 14.05 -11.35
C LEU A 10 -31.62 15.26 -10.41
N SER A 11 -30.93 15.15 -9.28
CA SER A 11 -30.79 16.24 -8.34
C SER A 11 -29.45 16.94 -8.56
N ILE A 12 -29.51 18.06 -9.28
CA ILE A 12 -28.43 19.07 -9.26
C ILE A 12 -28.57 19.81 -7.91
N PHE A 13 -27.73 19.48 -6.95
CA PHE A 13 -27.62 20.24 -5.71
C PHE A 13 -26.66 21.41 -5.88
N ILE A 14 -27.22 22.60 -6.04
CA ILE A 14 -26.50 23.87 -5.87
C ILE A 14 -26.65 24.26 -4.39
N ILE A 15 -25.58 24.16 -3.64
CA ILE A 15 -25.55 24.65 -2.25
C ILE A 15 -24.80 25.99 -2.22
N LEU A 16 -25.54 27.04 -1.83
CA LEU A 16 -25.03 28.39 -1.60
C LEU A 16 -24.44 28.49 -0.18
N PHE A 17 -23.21 29.01 -0.08
CA PHE A 17 -22.57 29.30 1.21
C PHE A 17 -22.36 30.78 1.45
N TYR A 18 -22.61 31.18 2.68
CA TYR A 18 -22.33 32.51 3.20
C TYR A 18 -20.89 32.61 3.75
N ASN A 19 -20.27 33.73 3.42
CA ASN A 19 -18.92 34.13 3.85
C ASN A 19 -18.85 34.46 5.33
N CYS A 20 -17.74 34.12 5.97
CA CYS A 20 -17.17 34.86 7.06
C CYS A 20 -15.65 34.98 6.88
N SER A 21 -15.16 36.18 7.04
CA SER A 21 -13.88 36.74 6.60
C SER A 21 -12.70 36.48 7.55
N LEU A 22 -11.53 36.49 6.93
CA LEU A 22 -10.12 36.45 7.31
C LEU A 22 -9.67 37.25 8.54
N PRO A 23 -8.45 37.00 9.08
CA PRO A 23 -7.35 37.88 8.75
C PRO A 23 -6.01 37.23 8.34
N THR A 24 -5.19 38.07 7.78
CA THR A 24 -3.98 37.98 6.98
C THR A 24 -2.67 37.68 7.73
N ASP A 25 -1.70 37.19 6.93
CA ASP A 25 -0.24 37.39 6.90
C ASP A 25 0.65 36.71 7.96
N ASP A 26 1.60 35.90 7.46
CA ASP A 26 3.00 36.30 7.34
C ASP A 26 3.83 35.27 6.53
N GLU A 27 4.66 35.82 5.65
CA GLU A 27 5.65 35.15 4.80
C GLU A 27 6.81 34.56 5.62
N VAL A 28 7.25 33.33 5.28
CA VAL A 28 8.66 32.94 5.42
C VAL A 28 9.12 32.13 4.21
N LYS A 29 10.14 32.65 3.57
CA LYS A 29 10.93 32.07 2.48
C LYS A 29 11.80 30.90 2.95
N GLY A 30 12.07 29.99 2.03
CA GLY A 30 13.41 29.43 1.90
C GLY A 30 13.54 27.92 1.81
N ASP A 31 13.76 27.45 0.59
CA ASP A 31 14.68 26.42 0.12
C ASP A 31 14.89 25.12 0.92
N SER A 32 14.55 24.04 0.31
CA SER A 32 15.41 22.96 -0.17
C SER A 32 14.61 21.70 -0.46
N GLU A 33 14.73 21.23 -1.68
CA GLU A 33 14.25 19.94 -2.14
C GLU A 33 14.93 18.83 -1.32
N GLY A 34 14.15 18.18 -0.45
CA GLY A 34 14.49 16.91 0.18
C GLY A 34 13.39 15.93 -0.16
N GLU A 35 13.74 14.83 -0.78
CA GLU A 35 12.84 13.69 -0.97
C GLU A 35 12.24 13.31 0.40
N ASP A 36 10.99 13.72 0.62
CA ASP A 36 10.23 13.33 1.82
C ASP A 36 9.92 11.83 1.76
N THR A 37 10.66 11.09 2.53
CA THR A 37 10.43 9.67 2.77
C THR A 37 9.12 9.47 3.56
N VAL A 38 8.14 8.88 2.91
CA VAL A 38 6.71 8.76 3.28
C VAL A 38 6.44 7.78 4.44
N THR A 39 7.28 7.70 5.45
CA THR A 39 7.09 6.74 6.56
C THR A 39 6.07 7.16 7.62
N SER A 40 5.74 8.45 7.74
CA SER A 40 4.86 8.95 8.82
C SER A 40 3.38 9.00 8.48
N GLU A 41 3.02 8.89 7.20
CA GLU A 41 1.63 9.00 6.75
C GLU A 41 0.94 7.65 6.51
N LEU A 42 1.66 6.53 6.66
CA LEU A 42 1.06 5.22 6.54
C LEU A 42 0.15 4.94 7.74
N PRO A 43 -1.05 4.39 7.52
CA PRO A 43 -2.02 4.13 8.58
C PRO A 43 -1.64 2.87 9.38
N TRP A 44 -0.61 3.01 10.23
CA TRP A 44 -0.17 1.91 11.09
C TRP A 44 -1.25 1.55 12.12
N GLU A 45 -1.43 0.28 12.32
CA GLU A 45 -2.38 -0.33 13.28
C GLU A 45 -1.69 -1.48 14.03
N GLY A 46 -2.27 -1.90 15.15
CA GLY A 46 -1.74 -2.99 15.98
C GLY A 46 -1.42 -2.52 17.39
N GLU A 47 -0.31 -2.96 17.96
CA GLU A 47 0.09 -2.63 19.34
C GLU A 47 0.79 -1.26 19.40
N MET A 48 0.04 -0.21 19.01
CA MET A 48 0.55 1.16 18.85
C MET A 48 1.11 1.77 20.15
N ASP A 49 0.67 1.28 21.31
CA ASP A 49 1.18 1.65 22.63
C ASP A 49 2.64 1.21 22.86
N LYS A 50 3.09 0.21 22.10
CA LYS A 50 4.47 -0.31 22.14
C LYS A 50 5.40 0.32 21.11
N PHE A 51 4.90 1.19 20.23
CA PHE A 51 5.71 1.80 19.17
C PHE A 51 5.65 3.32 19.20
N THR A 52 6.78 3.94 18.92
CA THR A 52 6.85 5.36 18.57
C THR A 52 7.02 5.49 17.07
N ILE A 53 6.10 6.19 16.41
CA ILE A 53 6.13 6.42 14.96
C ILE A 53 6.41 7.89 14.70
N ASN A 54 7.47 8.15 13.94
CA ASN A 54 7.97 9.49 13.66
C ASN A 54 8.38 9.59 12.19
N SER A 55 7.98 10.67 11.51
CA SER A 55 8.29 10.88 10.08
C SER A 55 9.78 10.90 9.75
N LYS A 56 10.62 11.37 10.68
CA LYS A 56 12.07 11.50 10.47
C LYS A 56 12.85 10.29 10.93
N GLU A 57 12.41 9.65 12.02
CA GLU A 57 13.15 8.57 12.69
C GLU A 57 12.60 7.18 12.34
N GLY A 58 11.37 7.12 11.78
CA GLY A 58 10.72 5.88 11.43
C GLY A 58 9.87 5.29 12.55
N ILE A 59 9.82 3.96 12.61
CA ILE A 59 9.04 3.17 13.55
C ILE A 59 9.99 2.55 14.56
N HIS A 60 9.88 2.95 15.78
CA HIS A 60 10.75 2.51 16.87
C HIS A 60 9.94 1.70 17.89
N LEU A 61 10.40 0.47 18.21
CA LEU A 61 9.85 -0.30 19.32
C LEU A 61 10.24 0.38 20.63
N ASN A 62 9.25 0.77 21.41
CA ASN A 62 9.37 1.45 22.69
C ASN A 62 8.36 0.87 23.68
N ASP A 63 8.50 -0.44 23.99
CA ASP A 63 7.57 -1.12 24.88
C ASP A 63 7.60 -0.51 26.28
N PRO A 64 6.50 0.10 26.75
CA PRO A 64 6.44 0.76 28.06
C PRO A 64 6.46 -0.23 29.23
N TYR A 65 6.13 -1.49 28.99
CA TYR A 65 6.08 -2.52 30.04
C TYR A 65 7.47 -3.07 30.39
N GLU A 66 8.44 -2.87 29.50
CA GLU A 66 9.85 -3.27 29.69
C GLU A 66 10.02 -4.74 30.07
N ASP A 67 9.20 -5.62 29.50
CA ASP A 67 9.27 -7.07 29.66
C ASP A 67 9.75 -7.77 28.37
N ALA A 68 10.03 -9.05 28.48
CA ALA A 68 10.23 -9.91 27.31
C ALA A 68 8.87 -10.18 26.64
N GLY A 69 8.87 -10.17 25.31
CA GLY A 69 7.62 -10.37 24.60
C GLY A 69 7.74 -10.24 23.09
N THR A 70 6.60 -9.92 22.52
CA THR A 70 6.45 -9.60 21.12
C THR A 70 5.65 -8.32 20.94
N ALA A 71 5.86 -7.65 19.82
CA ALA A 71 5.07 -6.49 19.44
C ALA A 71 4.97 -6.41 17.90
N TYR A 72 3.84 -5.92 17.41
CA TYR A 72 3.63 -5.77 15.97
C TYR A 72 2.83 -4.50 15.63
N VAL A 73 3.10 -4.02 14.43
CA VAL A 73 2.28 -3.02 13.75
C VAL A 73 2.14 -3.41 12.28
N THR A 74 0.97 -3.10 11.71
CA THR A 74 0.62 -3.45 10.34
C THR A 74 0.03 -2.26 9.60
N ILE A 75 0.10 -2.32 8.27
CA ILE A 75 -0.66 -1.47 7.36
C ILE A 75 -1.48 -2.35 6.43
N PRO A 76 -2.65 -1.93 5.99
CA PRO A 76 -3.36 -2.58 4.90
C PRO A 76 -2.50 -2.61 3.64
N SER A 77 -2.36 -3.78 3.02
CA SER A 77 -1.64 -3.96 1.75
C SER A 77 -2.12 -5.22 1.05
N THR A 78 -2.58 -5.07 -0.19
CA THR A 78 -2.94 -6.19 -1.07
C THR A 78 -1.82 -6.53 -2.06
N SER A 79 -0.71 -5.82 -1.97
CA SER A 79 0.45 -5.98 -2.86
C SER A 79 1.09 -7.35 -2.72
N VAL A 80 1.15 -8.11 -3.81
CA VAL A 80 1.73 -9.46 -3.84
C VAL A 80 2.59 -9.70 -5.07
N LYS A 81 2.15 -9.26 -6.26
CA LYS A 81 2.83 -9.48 -7.54
C LYS A 81 3.40 -8.18 -8.06
N ASN A 82 4.51 -8.26 -8.77
CA ASN A 82 5.19 -7.11 -9.34
C ASN A 82 5.43 -5.99 -8.31
N THR A 83 5.85 -6.39 -7.12
CA THR A 83 5.98 -5.51 -5.96
C THR A 83 7.40 -5.48 -5.45
N ARG A 84 7.84 -4.30 -5.05
CA ARG A 84 9.10 -4.04 -4.36
C ARG A 84 8.78 -3.51 -2.96
N TRP A 85 9.39 -4.11 -1.97
CA TRP A 85 9.46 -3.64 -0.58
C TRP A 85 10.89 -3.20 -0.31
N GLU A 86 11.06 -2.01 0.20
CA GLU A 86 12.38 -1.50 0.57
C GLU A 86 12.29 -0.81 1.93
N PHE A 87 13.23 -1.12 2.82
CA PHE A 87 13.26 -0.54 4.16
C PHE A 87 14.64 -0.62 4.79
N GLY A 88 14.91 0.29 5.72
CA GLY A 88 16.04 0.25 6.60
C GLY A 88 15.67 -0.35 7.96
N VAL A 89 16.61 -1.02 8.61
CA VAL A 89 16.49 -1.54 9.97
C VAL A 89 17.74 -1.27 10.77
N HIS A 90 17.57 -0.82 12.01
CA HIS A 90 18.63 -0.65 12.99
C HIS A 90 18.26 -1.45 14.23
N LEU A 91 19.16 -2.35 14.65
CA LEU A 91 19.08 -3.06 15.93
C LEU A 91 20.19 -2.54 16.82
N THR A 92 19.87 -2.11 18.06
CA THR A 92 20.89 -1.62 19.02
C THR A 92 21.52 -2.74 19.82
N PHE A 93 21.62 -3.93 19.23
CA PHE A 93 22.15 -5.14 19.85
C PHE A 93 22.56 -6.15 18.78
N ASN A 94 23.43 -7.11 19.17
CA ASN A 94 23.70 -8.29 18.36
C ASN A 94 22.47 -9.21 18.38
N PRO A 95 21.84 -9.55 17.22
CA PRO A 95 20.69 -10.43 17.16
C PRO A 95 20.93 -11.80 17.78
N SER A 96 19.86 -12.50 18.12
CA SER A 96 19.92 -13.86 18.67
C SER A 96 18.62 -14.61 18.43
N ALA A 97 18.57 -15.89 18.81
CA ALA A 97 17.36 -16.70 18.70
C ALA A 97 16.13 -16.11 19.44
N ASN A 98 16.37 -15.25 20.44
CA ASN A 98 15.32 -14.61 21.24
C ASN A 98 15.16 -13.10 20.96
N ASN A 99 15.98 -12.54 20.07
CA ASN A 99 15.98 -11.12 19.74
C ASN A 99 16.18 -10.96 18.24
N TYR A 100 15.08 -10.83 17.52
CA TYR A 100 15.06 -10.67 16.07
C TYR A 100 13.74 -10.03 15.62
N ALA A 101 13.68 -9.61 14.37
CA ALA A 101 12.47 -9.06 13.79
C ALA A 101 12.02 -9.84 12.57
N ARG A 102 10.75 -9.67 12.22
CA ARG A 102 10.17 -10.07 10.93
C ARG A 102 9.53 -8.86 10.29
N PHE A 103 9.81 -8.68 9.02
CA PHE A 103 9.05 -7.76 8.18
C PHE A 103 8.14 -8.59 7.28
N TYR A 104 6.85 -8.59 7.58
CA TYR A 104 5.85 -9.26 6.75
C TYR A 104 5.63 -8.47 5.48
N LEU A 105 6.06 -9.03 4.36
CA LEU A 105 5.87 -8.49 3.02
C LEU A 105 4.39 -8.60 2.61
N THR A 106 3.79 -9.73 3.00
CA THR A 106 2.37 -10.03 2.82
C THR A 106 1.83 -10.75 4.04
N SER A 107 0.57 -10.49 4.39
CA SER A 107 -0.13 -11.20 5.46
C SER A 107 -1.63 -11.27 5.20
N SER A 108 -2.26 -12.38 5.55
CA SER A 108 -3.71 -12.56 5.54
C SER A 108 -4.41 -11.98 6.78
N SER A 109 -3.65 -11.62 7.82
CA SER A 109 -4.14 -11.08 9.09
C SER A 109 -3.39 -9.82 9.50
N ASN A 110 -4.08 -8.89 10.17
CA ASN A 110 -3.45 -7.74 10.81
C ASN A 110 -2.84 -8.08 12.18
N ILE A 111 -3.10 -9.28 12.73
CA ILE A 111 -2.52 -9.76 13.98
C ILE A 111 -1.36 -10.70 13.64
N LEU A 112 -0.13 -10.16 13.65
CA LEU A 112 1.05 -10.92 13.20
C LEU A 112 1.54 -11.97 14.19
N SER A 113 1.02 -11.99 15.39
CA SER A 113 1.30 -13.00 16.42
C SER A 113 0.44 -14.26 16.31
N GLU A 114 -0.57 -14.28 15.43
CA GLU A 114 -1.50 -15.39 15.23
C GLU A 114 -1.14 -16.24 14.01
N ASN A 115 -1.96 -17.26 13.77
CA ASN A 115 -1.88 -18.09 12.57
C ASN A 115 -2.30 -17.28 11.35
N LEU A 116 -1.42 -17.18 10.36
CA LEU A 116 -1.67 -16.41 9.15
C LEU A 116 -0.99 -17.04 7.93
N ASN A 117 -1.38 -16.58 6.75
CA ASN A 117 -0.71 -16.93 5.50
C ASN A 117 0.00 -15.68 4.98
N GLY A 118 1.30 -15.81 4.67
CA GLY A 118 2.09 -14.68 4.20
C GLY A 118 3.55 -15.02 3.92
N TYR A 119 4.26 -14.01 3.43
CA TYR A 119 5.72 -14.05 3.28
C TYR A 119 6.34 -13.00 4.18
N TYR A 120 7.47 -13.34 4.79
CA TYR A 120 8.19 -12.39 5.61
C TYR A 120 9.72 -12.51 5.45
N ILE A 121 10.40 -11.41 5.67
CA ILE A 121 11.84 -11.36 5.88
C ILE A 121 12.10 -11.43 7.38
N GLN A 122 12.87 -12.42 7.83
CA GLN A 122 13.43 -12.44 9.16
C GLN A 122 14.78 -11.73 9.17
N ILE A 123 14.99 -10.87 10.15
CA ILE A 123 16.18 -10.04 10.33
C ILE A 123 16.81 -10.45 11.64
N GLY A 124 17.98 -11.09 11.57
CA GLY A 124 18.64 -11.67 12.72
C GLY A 124 18.18 -13.09 13.05
N GLY A 125 18.17 -13.43 14.30
CA GLY A 125 17.97 -14.79 14.78
C GLY A 125 19.31 -15.48 15.05
N ALA A 126 19.33 -16.79 15.20
CA ALA A 126 20.52 -17.57 15.56
C ALA A 126 21.65 -17.55 14.50
N LYS A 127 21.34 -17.11 13.26
CA LYS A 127 22.33 -17.08 12.17
C LYS A 127 22.78 -15.67 11.79
N ASP A 128 22.31 -14.65 12.48
CA ASP A 128 22.68 -13.25 12.25
C ASP A 128 22.58 -12.81 10.79
N ASN A 129 21.55 -13.28 10.10
CA ASN A 129 21.35 -13.05 8.67
C ASN A 129 19.93 -12.54 8.35
N VAL A 130 19.71 -12.23 7.09
CA VAL A 130 18.42 -11.90 6.52
C VAL A 130 17.89 -13.13 5.77
N THR A 131 16.68 -13.56 6.06
CA THR A 131 16.12 -14.81 5.52
C THR A 131 14.67 -14.64 5.10
N LEU A 132 14.33 -15.11 3.91
CA LEU A 132 12.95 -15.12 3.40
C LEU A 132 12.23 -16.39 3.81
N TYR A 133 11.04 -16.23 4.36
CA TYR A 133 10.14 -17.31 4.76
C TYR A 133 8.77 -17.17 4.10
N ARG A 134 8.10 -18.31 3.95
CA ARG A 134 6.65 -18.40 3.76
C ARG A 134 6.02 -19.00 5.01
N GLN A 135 4.95 -18.37 5.50
CA GLN A 135 4.12 -18.87 6.60
C GLN A 135 2.78 -19.34 6.07
N ASN A 136 2.37 -20.55 6.47
CA ASN A 136 1.04 -21.14 6.26
C ASN A 136 0.50 -21.54 7.63
N GLY A 137 -0.48 -20.82 8.15
CA GLY A 137 -0.99 -20.99 9.50
C GLY A 137 0.10 -20.74 10.53
N ASP A 138 0.41 -21.75 11.34
CA ASP A 138 1.47 -21.76 12.36
C ASP A 138 2.84 -22.21 11.82
N GLN A 139 2.89 -22.75 10.61
CA GLN A 139 4.10 -23.34 10.03
C GLN A 139 4.84 -22.32 9.14
N SER A 140 6.15 -22.19 9.41
CA SER A 140 7.04 -21.36 8.59
C SER A 140 8.03 -22.21 7.82
N LYS A 141 8.06 -22.03 6.50
CA LYS A 141 9.01 -22.67 5.59
C LYS A 141 10.08 -21.67 5.19
N LEU A 142 11.35 -22.01 5.44
CA LEU A 142 12.49 -21.26 4.92
C LEU A 142 12.54 -21.38 3.40
N LEU A 143 12.58 -20.29 2.69
CA LEU A 143 12.70 -20.23 1.23
C LEU A 143 14.14 -19.90 0.80
N ALA A 144 14.73 -18.87 1.37
CA ALA A 144 16.07 -18.43 0.97
C ALA A 144 16.77 -17.70 2.12
N SER A 145 18.07 -18.01 2.34
CA SER A 145 18.90 -17.36 3.34
C SER A 145 19.99 -16.51 2.68
N GLY A 146 20.20 -15.31 3.20
CA GLY A 146 21.30 -14.42 2.85
C GLY A 146 22.56 -14.64 3.68
N ARG A 147 23.54 -13.75 3.48
CA ARG A 147 24.81 -13.73 4.21
C ARG A 147 24.61 -13.43 5.70
N GLU A 148 25.56 -13.84 6.53
CA GLU A 148 25.61 -13.52 7.97
C GLU A 148 26.10 -12.07 8.19
N LEU A 149 25.28 -11.10 7.80
CA LEU A 149 25.65 -9.68 7.80
C LEU A 149 25.75 -9.05 9.19
N MET A 150 25.10 -9.64 10.19
CA MET A 150 25.01 -9.06 11.53
C MET A 150 25.91 -9.78 12.54
N LYS A 151 26.69 -10.77 12.09
CA LYS A 151 27.53 -11.59 12.98
C LYS A 151 28.54 -10.76 13.73
N GLY A 152 28.42 -10.78 15.07
CA GLY A 152 29.32 -10.05 15.97
C GLY A 152 29.10 -8.53 15.95
N ASP A 153 28.11 -8.02 15.25
CA ASP A 153 27.79 -6.60 15.24
C ASP A 153 26.78 -6.28 16.35
N SER A 154 27.18 -5.41 17.27
CA SER A 154 26.36 -5.00 18.41
C SER A 154 25.34 -3.91 18.08
N SER A 155 25.38 -3.37 16.86
CA SER A 155 24.46 -2.31 16.43
C SER A 155 24.26 -2.32 14.91
N PRO A 156 23.82 -3.45 14.33
CA PRO A 156 23.71 -3.58 12.89
C PRO A 156 22.66 -2.63 12.29
N LYS A 157 23.05 -1.96 11.22
CA LYS A 157 22.20 -1.11 10.39
C LYS A 157 22.21 -1.62 8.97
N LEU A 158 21.07 -2.04 8.50
CA LEU A 158 20.89 -2.66 7.18
C LEU A 158 19.82 -1.95 6.38
N TYR A 159 19.97 -1.99 5.06
CA TYR A 159 18.90 -1.74 4.11
C TYR A 159 18.57 -3.04 3.38
N ILE A 160 17.31 -3.32 3.24
CA ILE A 160 16.78 -4.55 2.66
C ILE A 160 15.82 -4.17 1.55
N LYS A 161 16.02 -4.77 0.39
CA LYS A 161 15.14 -4.66 -0.77
C LYS A 161 14.65 -6.05 -1.13
N VAL A 162 13.36 -6.20 -1.33
CA VAL A 162 12.72 -7.46 -1.74
C VAL A 162 11.83 -7.17 -2.94
N GLU A 163 11.87 -8.03 -3.93
CA GLU A 163 11.02 -7.95 -5.11
C GLU A 163 10.33 -9.29 -5.36
N ARG A 164 9.08 -9.24 -5.75
CA ARG A 164 8.36 -10.35 -6.32
C ARG A 164 7.86 -9.99 -7.69
N ASP A 165 8.28 -10.72 -8.71
CA ASP A 165 7.80 -10.53 -10.08
C ASP A 165 6.41 -11.15 -10.32
N ASN A 166 5.89 -10.97 -11.54
CA ASN A 166 4.61 -11.54 -11.97
C ASN A 166 4.63 -13.07 -12.04
N ASN A 167 5.80 -13.69 -12.18
CA ASN A 167 6.01 -15.13 -12.30
C ASN A 167 6.20 -15.82 -10.94
N GLY A 168 6.23 -15.04 -9.85
CA GLY A 168 6.41 -15.53 -8.49
C GLY A 168 7.88 -15.78 -8.11
N TYR A 169 8.82 -15.17 -8.82
CA TYR A 169 10.21 -15.15 -8.38
C TYR A 169 10.39 -14.06 -7.33
N TRP A 170 10.83 -14.48 -6.16
CA TRP A 170 11.23 -13.63 -5.06
C TRP A 170 12.72 -13.40 -5.14
N THR A 171 13.14 -12.15 -5.15
CA THR A 171 14.56 -11.77 -5.09
C THR A 171 14.76 -10.80 -3.95
N PHE A 172 15.81 -10.96 -3.16
CA PHE A 172 16.12 -9.99 -2.14
C PHE A 172 17.60 -9.61 -2.15
N TRP A 173 17.85 -8.39 -1.75
CA TRP A 173 19.15 -7.76 -1.68
C TRP A 173 19.31 -7.14 -0.31
N THR A 174 20.56 -7.06 0.15
CA THR A 174 20.90 -6.40 1.39
C THR A 174 22.13 -5.51 1.20
N ARG A 175 22.23 -4.47 2.00
CA ARG A 175 23.45 -3.70 2.19
C ARG A 175 23.54 -3.22 3.64
N ARG A 176 24.76 -3.02 4.15
CA ARG A 176 24.97 -2.27 5.39
C ARG A 176 24.82 -0.78 5.13
N GLU A 177 24.56 0.00 6.17
CA GLU A 177 24.55 1.48 6.06
C GLU A 177 25.86 2.04 5.49
N SER A 178 27.00 1.39 5.81
CA SER A 178 28.33 1.76 5.31
C SER A 178 28.61 1.36 3.85
N GLU A 179 27.74 0.61 3.21
CA GLU A 179 27.87 0.13 1.83
C GLU A 179 26.98 0.98 0.91
N ASN A 180 27.50 1.34 -0.28
CA ASN A 180 26.74 2.12 -1.26
C ASN A 180 25.84 1.24 -2.14
N GLU A 181 26.21 -0.02 -2.33
CA GLU A 181 25.58 -0.90 -3.31
C GLU A 181 24.85 -2.06 -2.61
N TYR A 182 23.65 -2.36 -3.12
CA TYR A 182 22.92 -3.57 -2.73
C TYR A 182 23.60 -4.81 -3.30
N VAL A 183 23.76 -5.83 -2.46
CA VAL A 183 24.22 -7.16 -2.88
C VAL A 183 23.03 -8.09 -3.01
N LYS A 184 22.85 -8.70 -4.18
CA LYS A 184 21.83 -9.72 -4.40
C LYS A 184 22.13 -10.94 -3.56
N GLU A 185 21.24 -11.29 -2.64
CA GLU A 185 21.42 -12.43 -1.76
C GLU A 185 20.95 -13.72 -2.42
N LYS A 186 19.70 -13.79 -2.79
CA LYS A 186 19.07 -14.97 -3.41
C LYS A 186 17.87 -14.61 -4.27
N GLN A 187 17.56 -15.56 -5.15
CA GLN A 187 16.30 -15.59 -5.90
C GLN A 187 15.68 -16.98 -5.78
N ILE A 188 14.39 -17.05 -5.56
CA ILE A 188 13.64 -18.31 -5.42
C ILE A 188 12.22 -18.14 -5.98
N LYS A 189 11.70 -19.17 -6.64
CA LYS A 189 10.30 -19.18 -7.08
C LYS A 189 9.43 -19.79 -5.99
N ASP A 190 8.41 -19.03 -5.59
CA ASP A 190 7.33 -19.51 -4.72
C ASP A 190 6.03 -18.77 -5.07
N THR A 191 4.98 -19.56 -5.36
CA THR A 191 3.68 -19.08 -5.83
C THR A 191 2.52 -19.53 -4.95
N ASP A 192 2.79 -20.13 -3.79
CA ASP A 192 1.75 -20.75 -2.97
C ASP A 192 0.74 -19.74 -2.42
N ILE A 193 1.20 -18.52 -2.04
CA ILE A 193 0.32 -17.46 -1.56
C ILE A 193 0.20 -16.40 -2.65
N GLN A 194 -1.03 -16.09 -3.07
CA GLN A 194 -1.35 -15.18 -4.18
C GLN A 194 -2.10 -13.93 -3.74
N THR A 195 -2.47 -13.84 -2.46
CA THR A 195 -3.24 -12.72 -1.90
C THR A 195 -2.59 -12.20 -0.63
N SER A 196 -2.80 -10.93 -0.35
CA SER A 196 -2.41 -10.26 0.87
C SER A 196 -3.53 -9.34 1.34
N ARG A 197 -3.53 -9.00 2.61
CA ARG A 197 -4.37 -7.97 3.21
C ARG A 197 -3.56 -6.94 3.97
N TYR A 198 -2.37 -7.34 4.43
CA TYR A 198 -1.54 -6.52 5.30
C TYR A 198 -0.06 -6.70 4.99
N CYS A 199 0.71 -5.69 5.34
CA CYS A 199 2.16 -5.70 5.44
C CYS A 199 2.51 -5.18 6.83
N GLY A 200 3.63 -5.60 7.43
CA GLY A 200 3.90 -5.12 8.78
C GLY A 200 5.19 -5.59 9.42
N ILE A 201 5.42 -5.11 10.62
CA ILE A 201 6.59 -5.36 11.44
C ILE A 201 6.18 -6.20 12.64
N TYR A 202 6.97 -7.21 12.96
CA TYR A 202 6.82 -8.06 14.14
C TYR A 202 8.18 -8.21 14.83
N CYS A 203 8.28 -7.74 16.05
CA CYS A 203 9.48 -7.82 16.88
C CYS A 203 9.35 -8.91 17.94
N ILE A 204 10.40 -9.69 18.15
CA ILE A 204 10.54 -10.67 19.21
C ILE A 204 11.74 -10.24 20.06
N TYR A 205 11.55 -10.06 21.35
CA TYR A 205 12.57 -9.45 22.20
C TYR A 205 12.54 -9.95 23.64
N THR A 206 13.73 -9.93 24.25
CA THR A 206 13.90 -10.05 25.70
C THR A 206 13.74 -8.69 26.38
N LYS A 207 13.53 -8.67 27.68
CA LYS A 207 13.38 -7.45 28.49
C LYS A 207 14.42 -6.35 28.18
N THR A 208 15.68 -6.72 28.02
CA THR A 208 16.76 -5.77 27.75
C THR A 208 16.79 -5.24 26.31
N ARG A 209 15.93 -5.73 25.43
CA ARG A 209 15.88 -5.38 23.98
C ARG A 209 14.52 -4.81 23.54
N CYS A 210 13.60 -4.58 24.49
CA CYS A 210 12.26 -4.06 24.27
C CYS A 210 12.20 -2.64 23.66
N LYS A 211 13.34 -1.97 23.50
CA LYS A 211 13.50 -0.64 22.89
C LYS A 211 14.61 -0.61 21.83
N GLY A 212 15.02 -1.77 21.32
CA GLY A 212 16.22 -1.89 20.49
C GLY A 212 15.98 -2.02 18.99
N PHE A 213 14.76 -1.82 18.48
CA PHE A 213 14.42 -2.01 17.08
C PHE A 213 13.92 -0.71 16.46
N THR A 214 14.48 -0.33 15.33
CA THR A 214 14.01 0.81 14.55
C THR A 214 13.89 0.41 13.08
N PHE A 215 12.77 0.75 12.44
CA PHE A 215 12.53 0.59 11.01
C PHE A 215 12.30 1.96 10.38
N HIS A 216 12.95 2.20 9.25
CA HIS A 216 12.89 3.51 8.58
C HIS A 216 12.90 3.34 7.06
N HIS A 217 12.63 4.41 6.33
CA HIS A 217 12.60 4.40 4.85
C HIS A 217 11.77 3.26 4.28
N ILE A 218 10.60 2.99 4.88
CA ILE A 218 9.70 1.92 4.42
C ILE A 218 8.99 2.40 3.16
N GLN A 219 9.23 1.70 2.06
CA GLN A 219 8.63 1.98 0.76
C GLN A 219 8.03 0.71 0.17
N LEU A 220 6.82 0.82 -0.36
CA LEU A 220 6.17 -0.19 -1.16
C LEU A 220 5.92 0.41 -2.53
N SER A 221 6.46 -0.19 -3.58
CA SER A 221 6.23 0.24 -4.95
C SER A 221 5.80 -0.93 -5.81
N ASN A 222 4.84 -0.68 -6.67
CA ASN A 222 4.44 -1.58 -7.72
C ASN A 222 5.20 -1.15 -8.99
N ASN A 223 5.67 -2.07 -9.80
CA ASN A 223 6.57 -1.99 -10.94
C ASN A 223 8.03 -2.28 -10.57
N VAL A 224 8.31 -3.58 -10.51
CA VAL A 224 9.70 -4.05 -10.60
C VAL A 224 10.11 -3.88 -12.06
N GLU A 225 10.94 -2.88 -12.34
CA GLU A 225 11.64 -2.84 -13.63
C GLU A 225 12.45 -4.12 -13.72
N THR A 226 12.10 -4.98 -14.66
CA THR A 226 12.95 -6.13 -14.99
C THR A 226 14.21 -5.56 -15.58
N ASP A 227 15.31 -5.64 -14.84
CA ASP A 227 16.66 -5.37 -15.34
C ASP A 227 16.97 -6.44 -16.38
N THR A 228 16.56 -6.18 -17.61
CA THR A 228 16.92 -6.98 -18.77
C THR A 228 18.30 -6.50 -19.25
N THR A 229 19.34 -6.92 -18.54
CA THR A 229 20.65 -7.05 -19.21
C THR A 229 20.51 -8.16 -20.24
N PRO A 230 20.79 -7.90 -21.52
CA PRO A 230 20.72 -8.93 -22.54
C PRO A 230 21.86 -9.92 -22.32
N ASP A 231 21.55 -11.13 -21.95
CA ASP A 231 22.46 -12.25 -22.17
C ASP A 231 22.35 -12.63 -23.64
N GLU A 232 23.49 -12.63 -24.29
CA GLU A 232 23.62 -12.77 -25.74
C GLU A 232 23.13 -14.14 -26.23
N THR A 233 22.10 -14.10 -27.06
CA THR A 233 21.74 -14.85 -28.27
C THR A 233 21.87 -16.38 -28.36
N PRO A 234 21.04 -17.08 -29.18
CA PRO A 234 21.08 -16.89 -30.63
C PRO A 234 19.73 -16.78 -31.34
N ASP A 235 19.79 -16.07 -32.43
CA ASP A 235 18.91 -15.96 -33.59
C ASP A 235 17.91 -17.11 -33.78
N HIS A 236 16.61 -16.77 -33.79
CA HIS A 236 15.62 -17.60 -34.48
C HIS A 236 14.56 -16.70 -35.16
N PRO A 237 14.23 -17.02 -36.43
CA PRO A 237 13.46 -16.12 -37.29
C PRO A 237 11.98 -16.09 -36.91
N GLY A 238 11.37 -14.94 -37.21
CA GLY A 238 10.02 -14.53 -36.90
C GLY A 238 8.95 -15.59 -37.06
N THR A 239 8.08 -15.60 -36.08
CA THR A 239 6.71 -16.06 -36.25
C THR A 239 5.78 -14.97 -35.75
N ASP A 240 5.02 -14.43 -36.69
CA ASP A 240 3.89 -13.55 -36.43
C ASP A 240 2.97 -14.23 -35.41
N ILE A 241 2.79 -13.63 -34.24
CA ILE A 241 1.78 -14.04 -33.27
C ILE A 241 0.46 -13.45 -33.77
N PRO A 242 -0.55 -14.28 -34.09
CA PRO A 242 -1.86 -13.77 -34.49
C PRO A 242 -2.47 -12.98 -33.32
N ASP A 243 -2.98 -11.79 -33.62
CA ASP A 243 -3.85 -11.02 -32.73
C ASP A 243 -4.95 -11.93 -32.16
N ASN A 244 -5.00 -12.06 -30.84
CA ASN A 244 -6.05 -12.80 -30.18
C ASN A 244 -7.34 -11.97 -30.19
N PRO A 245 -8.38 -12.36 -30.91
CA PRO A 245 -9.61 -11.57 -31.05
C PRO A 245 -10.48 -11.47 -29.80
N ASN A 246 -10.01 -11.99 -28.66
CA ASN A 246 -10.75 -12.01 -27.40
C ASN A 246 -10.19 -11.10 -26.29
N THR A 247 -9.33 -10.16 -26.62
CA THR A 247 -9.00 -9.10 -25.66
C THR A 247 -10.15 -8.09 -25.66
N PRO A 248 -10.86 -7.85 -24.55
CA PRO A 248 -11.92 -6.84 -24.52
C PRO A 248 -11.31 -5.48 -24.87
N GLU A 249 -11.77 -4.84 -25.94
CA GLU A 249 -11.39 -3.46 -26.23
C GLU A 249 -11.83 -2.59 -25.03
N LEU A 250 -10.86 -1.87 -24.45
CA LEU A 250 -11.16 -0.91 -23.40
C LEU A 250 -12.11 0.17 -23.94
N PRO A 251 -13.17 0.54 -23.22
CA PRO A 251 -14.07 1.60 -23.66
C PRO A 251 -13.27 2.88 -23.93
N LYS A 252 -13.38 3.43 -25.12
CA LYS A 252 -12.67 4.66 -25.52
C LYS A 252 -13.20 5.91 -24.80
N ASP A 253 -14.41 5.86 -24.28
CA ASP A 253 -15.06 6.95 -23.55
C ASP A 253 -15.99 6.37 -22.48
N VAL A 254 -15.76 6.75 -21.23
CA VAL A 254 -16.55 6.30 -20.05
C VAL A 254 -17.43 7.42 -19.49
N ARG A 255 -17.60 8.52 -20.21
CA ARG A 255 -18.44 9.64 -19.76
C ARG A 255 -19.87 9.19 -19.51
N GLY A 256 -20.37 9.47 -18.31
CA GLY A 256 -21.71 9.06 -17.89
C GLY A 256 -21.88 7.55 -17.66
N MET A 257 -20.80 6.76 -17.75
CA MET A 257 -20.83 5.32 -17.48
C MET A 257 -20.60 4.98 -16.01
N LEU A 258 -20.00 5.89 -15.24
CA LEU A 258 -19.79 5.75 -13.80
C LEU A 258 -20.45 6.91 -13.06
N LEU A 259 -21.00 6.63 -11.89
CA LEU A 259 -21.66 7.62 -11.06
C LEU A 259 -21.01 7.66 -9.68
N PHE A 260 -20.82 8.85 -9.12
CA PHE A 260 -20.60 8.96 -7.68
C PHE A 260 -21.87 8.48 -6.97
N ASN A 261 -21.72 7.48 -6.12
CA ASN A 261 -22.81 6.97 -5.29
C ASN A 261 -22.81 7.62 -3.90
N GLU A 262 -21.62 7.67 -3.29
CA GLU A 262 -21.46 8.26 -1.97
C GLU A 262 -20.11 8.98 -1.86
N ILE A 263 -20.11 10.11 -1.13
CA ILE A 263 -18.91 10.90 -0.82
C ILE A 263 -18.96 11.18 0.68
N MET A 264 -18.09 10.52 1.45
CA MET A 264 -17.94 10.76 2.86
C MET A 264 -16.76 11.71 3.11
N TYR A 265 -17.06 12.96 3.43
CA TYR A 265 -16.06 14.03 3.60
C TYR A 265 -15.98 14.57 5.03
N ASN A 266 -17.03 14.43 5.82
CA ASN A 266 -17.06 14.88 7.21
C ASN A 266 -17.38 13.68 8.10
N ASN A 267 -16.35 12.99 8.54
CA ASN A 267 -16.49 11.82 9.37
C ASN A 267 -16.50 12.19 10.87
N ALA A 268 -17.24 11.46 11.67
CA ALA A 268 -17.08 11.47 13.12
C ALA A 268 -15.65 11.01 13.49
N THR A 269 -15.20 11.25 14.71
CA THR A 269 -13.82 10.95 15.18
C THR A 269 -13.34 9.51 14.90
N ASP A 270 -14.27 8.58 14.70
CA ASP A 270 -14.04 7.16 14.38
C ASP A 270 -14.30 6.81 12.92
N GLY A 271 -14.63 7.78 12.07
CA GLY A 271 -14.97 7.58 10.67
C GLY A 271 -13.77 7.60 9.72
N ALA A 272 -14.07 7.46 8.44
CA ALA A 272 -13.10 7.50 7.36
C ALA A 272 -13.66 8.28 6.17
N GLU A 273 -12.80 9.06 5.52
CA GLU A 273 -13.14 9.67 4.23
C GLU A 273 -13.07 8.63 3.13
N TYR A 274 -14.06 8.65 2.25
CA TYR A 274 -14.10 7.79 1.08
C TYR A 274 -14.97 8.36 -0.04
N ILE A 275 -14.78 7.84 -1.23
CA ILE A 275 -15.73 7.96 -2.31
C ILE A 275 -16.16 6.58 -2.77
N GLU A 276 -17.41 6.41 -3.08
CA GLU A 276 -17.95 5.22 -3.70
C GLU A 276 -18.50 5.58 -5.08
N ILE A 277 -18.11 4.80 -6.08
CA ILE A 277 -18.62 4.90 -7.46
C ILE A 277 -19.46 3.70 -7.79
N TYR A 278 -20.44 3.91 -8.64
CA TYR A 278 -21.40 2.91 -9.10
C TYR A 278 -21.34 2.74 -10.61
N ASN A 279 -21.33 1.50 -11.07
CA ASN A 279 -21.49 1.15 -12.46
C ASN A 279 -22.99 0.87 -12.76
N PRO A 280 -23.73 1.79 -13.37
CA PRO A 280 -25.16 1.60 -13.67
C PRO A 280 -25.40 0.73 -14.91
N THR A 281 -24.35 0.31 -15.63
CA THR A 281 -24.47 -0.43 -16.88
C THR A 281 -24.69 -1.93 -16.67
N GLU A 282 -25.10 -2.64 -17.71
CA GLU A 282 -25.26 -4.09 -17.72
C GLU A 282 -23.94 -4.84 -17.97
N GLN A 283 -22.83 -4.14 -18.14
CA GLN A 283 -21.52 -4.72 -18.43
C GLN A 283 -20.49 -4.25 -17.42
N ALA A 284 -19.46 -5.06 -17.19
CA ALA A 284 -18.34 -4.64 -16.38
C ALA A 284 -17.57 -3.51 -17.08
N ILE A 285 -17.18 -2.50 -16.31
CA ILE A 285 -16.31 -1.42 -16.76
C ILE A 285 -14.89 -1.74 -16.29
N ILE A 286 -13.97 -1.81 -17.24
CA ILE A 286 -12.57 -2.12 -16.99
C ILE A 286 -11.74 -0.90 -17.40
N LEU A 287 -10.98 -0.35 -16.46
CA LEU A 287 -10.19 0.87 -16.66
C LEU A 287 -8.77 0.68 -16.09
N PRO A 288 -7.72 1.07 -16.80
CA PRO A 288 -6.36 1.01 -16.26
C PRO A 288 -6.22 1.95 -15.04
N VAL A 289 -6.93 3.07 -15.07
CA VAL A 289 -6.83 4.13 -14.07
C VAL A 289 -8.06 5.03 -14.14
N LEU A 290 -8.42 5.63 -12.99
CA LEU A 290 -9.32 6.79 -12.90
C LEU A 290 -8.57 7.96 -12.28
N TYR A 291 -8.88 9.16 -12.70
CA TYR A 291 -8.38 10.40 -12.13
C TYR A 291 -9.50 11.06 -11.34
N LEU A 292 -9.28 11.30 -10.06
CA LEU A 292 -10.15 12.10 -9.22
C LEU A 292 -9.62 13.53 -9.19
N TYR A 293 -10.41 14.48 -9.64
CA TYR A 293 -10.09 15.89 -9.59
C TYR A 293 -10.83 16.59 -8.47
N LYS A 294 -10.10 17.41 -7.70
CA LYS A 294 -10.70 18.44 -6.85
C LYS A 294 -10.65 19.77 -7.60
N MET A 295 -11.78 20.47 -7.63
CA MET A 295 -11.91 21.67 -8.47
C MET A 295 -12.49 22.83 -7.67
N TYR A 296 -12.19 24.04 -8.10
CA TYR A 296 -12.90 25.24 -7.72
C TYR A 296 -14.24 25.32 -8.47
N LYS A 297 -15.10 26.24 -8.03
CA LYS A 297 -16.42 26.48 -8.64
C LYS A 297 -16.35 26.85 -10.13
N ASP A 298 -15.29 27.48 -10.55
CA ASP A 298 -15.03 27.86 -11.94
C ASP A 298 -14.52 26.69 -12.82
N GLY A 299 -14.39 25.46 -12.23
CA GLY A 299 -13.90 24.28 -12.90
C GLY A 299 -12.36 24.19 -12.97
N THR A 300 -11.64 25.11 -12.32
CA THR A 300 -10.18 25.01 -12.23
C THR A 300 -9.78 23.87 -11.30
N ILE A 301 -8.94 22.95 -11.79
CA ILE A 301 -8.43 21.82 -11.01
C ILE A 301 -7.29 22.29 -10.13
N TYR A 302 -7.37 22.03 -8.83
CA TYR A 302 -6.29 22.31 -7.88
C TYR A 302 -5.66 21.06 -7.25
N ASN A 303 -6.28 19.90 -7.39
CA ASN A 303 -5.69 18.62 -6.98
C ASN A 303 -6.13 17.52 -7.92
N THR A 304 -5.22 16.57 -8.20
CA THR A 304 -5.47 15.38 -9.01
C THR A 304 -4.95 14.17 -8.26
N THR A 305 -5.83 13.21 -7.99
CA THR A 305 -5.48 11.94 -7.37
C THR A 305 -5.70 10.82 -8.36
N ILE A 306 -4.73 9.92 -8.45
CA ILE A 306 -4.84 8.73 -9.28
C ILE A 306 -5.55 7.65 -8.47
N LEU A 307 -6.67 7.16 -8.99
CA LEU A 307 -7.41 6.02 -8.47
C LEU A 307 -7.09 4.83 -9.36
N GLN A 308 -6.36 3.88 -8.81
CA GLN A 308 -5.95 2.67 -9.52
C GLN A 308 -5.82 1.54 -8.52
N ASN A 309 -5.78 0.30 -8.99
CA ASN A 309 -5.38 -0.80 -8.13
C ASN A 309 -3.96 -0.56 -7.61
N GLU A 310 -3.64 -1.12 -6.46
CA GLU A 310 -2.29 -1.08 -5.89
C GLU A 310 -1.24 -1.61 -6.89
N SER A 311 -1.64 -2.54 -7.74
CA SER A 311 -0.86 -2.92 -8.93
C SER A 311 -1.43 -2.23 -10.16
N PRO A 312 -0.74 -1.24 -10.75
CA PRO A 312 -1.19 -0.54 -11.96
C PRO A 312 -1.39 -1.44 -13.19
N SER A 313 -0.76 -2.62 -13.19
CA SER A 313 -0.96 -3.63 -14.23
C SER A 313 -2.31 -4.37 -14.12
N ILE A 314 -2.99 -4.26 -12.97
CA ILE A 314 -4.33 -4.81 -12.78
C ILE A 314 -5.32 -3.66 -12.98
N PRO A 315 -6.14 -3.69 -14.04
CA PRO A 315 -7.11 -2.63 -14.27
C PRO A 315 -8.15 -2.61 -13.14
N LEU A 316 -8.70 -1.43 -12.86
CA LEU A 316 -9.91 -1.31 -12.07
C LEU A 316 -11.02 -2.04 -12.78
N THR A 317 -11.68 -2.96 -12.11
CA THR A 317 -12.84 -3.67 -12.65
C THR A 317 -14.03 -3.39 -11.77
N ILE A 318 -15.05 -2.77 -12.34
CA ILE A 318 -16.32 -2.48 -11.67
C ILE A 318 -17.38 -3.32 -12.37
N SER A 319 -17.78 -4.40 -11.73
CA SER A 319 -18.78 -5.32 -12.30
C SER A 319 -20.10 -4.59 -12.64
N ALA A 320 -20.91 -5.17 -13.51
CA ALA A 320 -22.23 -4.65 -13.83
C ALA A 320 -23.06 -4.44 -12.55
N LYS A 321 -23.70 -3.28 -12.42
CA LYS A 321 -24.53 -2.92 -11.25
C LYS A 321 -23.82 -3.00 -9.91
N ALA A 322 -22.50 -2.91 -9.91
CA ALA A 322 -21.67 -2.99 -8.69
C ALA A 322 -21.09 -1.64 -8.28
N TYR A 323 -20.60 -1.61 -7.07
CA TYR A 323 -19.97 -0.46 -6.43
C TYR A 323 -18.48 -0.71 -6.25
N LEU A 324 -17.69 0.38 -6.24
CA LEU A 324 -16.28 0.35 -5.90
C LEU A 324 -15.96 1.56 -5.00
N CYS A 325 -15.40 1.30 -3.84
CA CYS A 325 -15.07 2.29 -2.84
C CYS A 325 -13.56 2.60 -2.86
N PHE A 326 -13.19 3.87 -2.76
CA PHE A 326 -11.81 4.33 -2.66
C PHE A 326 -11.60 5.08 -1.35
N THR A 327 -10.59 4.69 -0.61
CA THR A 327 -10.26 5.28 0.69
C THR A 327 -8.80 5.03 1.06
N LYS A 328 -8.26 5.76 2.01
CA LYS A 328 -7.02 5.39 2.71
C LYS A 328 -7.26 4.64 4.03
N TYR A 329 -8.51 4.50 4.45
CA TYR A 329 -8.88 4.00 5.78
C TYR A 329 -9.68 2.68 5.71
N PHE A 330 -9.14 1.67 5.02
CA PHE A 330 -9.79 0.39 4.76
C PHE A 330 -10.48 -0.22 6.00
N ASN A 331 -9.71 -0.41 7.08
CA ASN A 331 -10.23 -1.08 8.28
C ASN A 331 -11.37 -0.30 8.95
N ARG A 332 -11.29 1.03 8.95
CA ARG A 332 -12.37 1.86 9.51
C ARG A 332 -13.67 1.69 8.72
N ILE A 333 -13.58 1.61 7.38
CA ILE A 333 -14.74 1.36 6.52
C ILE A 333 -15.32 -0.02 6.81
N VAL A 334 -14.50 -1.07 6.77
CA VAL A 334 -14.93 -2.46 6.99
C VAL A 334 -15.58 -2.63 8.36
N GLN A 335 -14.96 -2.10 9.42
CA GLN A 335 -15.48 -2.22 10.78
C GLN A 335 -16.77 -1.43 10.99
N LYS A 336 -16.82 -0.19 10.50
CA LYS A 336 -17.96 0.70 10.70
C LYS A 336 -19.20 0.26 9.91
N HIS A 337 -19.00 -0.13 8.66
CA HIS A 337 -20.09 -0.51 7.75
C HIS A 337 -20.37 -2.01 7.73
N LYS A 338 -19.52 -2.83 8.40
CA LYS A 338 -19.63 -4.31 8.46
C LYS A 338 -19.70 -4.95 7.09
N VAL A 339 -18.93 -4.41 6.14
CA VAL A 339 -18.89 -4.86 4.75
C VAL A 339 -17.63 -5.70 4.48
N GLY A 340 -17.70 -6.62 3.50
CA GLY A 340 -16.51 -7.29 2.97
C GLY A 340 -15.60 -6.29 2.25
N GLY A 341 -14.29 -6.51 2.32
CA GLY A 341 -13.30 -5.61 1.70
C GLY A 341 -13.12 -5.78 0.19
N GLU A 342 -13.90 -6.64 -0.46
CA GLU A 342 -13.68 -7.06 -1.86
C GLU A 342 -13.83 -5.91 -2.87
N ASN A 343 -14.64 -4.90 -2.56
CA ASN A 343 -14.92 -3.75 -3.40
C ASN A 343 -14.33 -2.45 -2.83
N ILE A 344 -13.28 -2.53 -2.03
CA ILE A 344 -12.61 -1.38 -1.45
C ILE A 344 -11.16 -1.34 -1.96
N ILE A 345 -10.82 -0.26 -2.65
CA ILE A 345 -9.46 0.02 -3.12
C ILE A 345 -8.81 1.02 -2.18
N ILE A 346 -7.63 0.66 -1.69
CA ILE A 346 -6.83 1.54 -0.85
C ILE A 346 -6.06 2.50 -1.76
N ILE A 347 -6.25 3.79 -1.53
CA ILE A 347 -5.49 4.85 -2.19
C ILE A 347 -4.65 5.52 -1.10
N PRO A 348 -3.35 5.22 -1.00
CA PRO A 348 -2.49 5.75 0.06
C PRO A 348 -2.53 7.28 0.14
N ASN A 349 -2.48 7.94 -1.01
CA ASN A 349 -2.57 9.39 -1.15
C ASN A 349 -4.01 9.86 -1.43
N PHE A 350 -5.01 9.21 -0.83
CA PHE A 350 -6.40 9.66 -0.94
C PHE A 350 -6.51 11.09 -0.40
N PRO A 351 -7.03 12.06 -1.19
CA PRO A 351 -7.01 13.44 -0.82
C PRO A 351 -7.96 13.69 0.36
N ALA A 352 -7.57 14.53 1.30
CA ALA A 352 -8.52 15.03 2.29
C ALA A 352 -9.68 15.71 1.56
N LEU A 353 -10.91 15.33 1.91
CA LEU A 353 -12.11 15.96 1.39
C LEU A 353 -12.50 17.10 2.31
N ASN A 354 -12.75 18.29 1.73
CA ASN A 354 -13.01 19.49 2.54
C ASN A 354 -14.35 19.37 3.28
N ASN A 355 -14.35 19.64 4.57
CA ASN A 355 -15.55 19.59 5.41
C ASN A 355 -16.60 20.66 5.06
N ASP A 356 -16.21 21.71 4.41
CA ASP A 356 -17.05 22.82 3.94
C ASP A 356 -17.55 22.65 2.50
N GLY A 357 -17.30 21.45 1.91
CA GLY A 357 -17.72 21.09 0.56
C GLY A 357 -16.66 21.34 -0.51
N GLY A 358 -17.01 21.03 -1.75
CA GLY A 358 -16.11 21.15 -2.89
C GLY A 358 -16.71 20.55 -4.17
N TYR A 359 -15.95 20.61 -5.24
CA TYR A 359 -16.32 20.00 -6.52
C TYR A 359 -15.37 18.87 -6.83
N LEU A 360 -15.93 17.72 -7.17
CA LEU A 360 -15.20 16.52 -7.58
C LEU A 360 -15.59 16.14 -9.00
N ALA A 361 -14.63 15.62 -9.74
CA ALA A 361 -14.88 14.98 -11.02
C ALA A 361 -14.02 13.73 -11.19
N LEU A 362 -14.51 12.79 -12.00
CA LEU A 362 -13.78 11.60 -12.41
C LEU A 362 -13.45 11.68 -13.90
N SER A 363 -12.30 11.11 -14.28
CA SER A 363 -11.94 10.95 -15.69
C SER A 363 -11.14 9.68 -15.89
N SER A 364 -11.29 9.04 -17.03
CA SER A 364 -10.47 7.91 -17.47
C SER A 364 -9.15 8.34 -18.12
N SER A 365 -8.95 9.63 -18.37
CA SER A 365 -7.74 10.18 -18.94
C SER A 365 -7.26 11.40 -18.15
N LYS A 366 -5.95 11.67 -18.19
CA LYS A 366 -5.35 12.85 -17.55
C LYS A 366 -5.76 14.16 -18.26
N ASP A 367 -6.24 14.07 -19.49
CA ASP A 367 -6.65 15.24 -20.28
C ASP A 367 -8.10 15.64 -19.96
N ARG A 368 -8.30 16.97 -19.78
CA ARG A 368 -9.58 17.60 -19.41
C ARG A 368 -10.78 17.32 -20.32
N LYS A 369 -10.57 16.70 -21.47
CA LYS A 369 -11.63 16.49 -22.49
C LYS A 369 -12.61 15.37 -22.14
N SER A 370 -12.36 14.61 -21.08
CA SER A 370 -13.13 13.43 -20.68
C SER A 370 -13.59 13.49 -19.21
N VAL A 371 -14.02 14.64 -18.72
CA VAL A 371 -14.56 14.77 -17.35
C VAL A 371 -15.98 14.18 -17.33
N VAL A 372 -16.22 13.23 -16.42
CA VAL A 372 -17.51 12.59 -16.15
C VAL A 372 -18.29 13.39 -15.11
#